data_1ee3d7e9762db8834ac0bc768e76100a
#
_entry.id   1ee3d7e9762db8834ac0bc768e76100a
#
_cell.length_a   1.000
_cell.length_b   1.000
_cell.length_c   1.000
_cell.angle_alpha   90.00
_cell.angle_beta   90.00
_cell.angle_gamma   90.00
#
_symmetry.space_group_name_H-M   'P 1'
#
loop_
_entity.id
_entity.type
_entity.pdbx_description
1 polymer ?
#
loop_
_entity_poly.entity_id
_entity_poly.type
_entity_poly.pdbx_seq_one_letter_code
_entity_poly.pdbx_strand_id
1 'polypeptide(L)' 'MKTKDLRTLSIGELEKRESDLRAELFDLKVRHNTGVLEKTSDLQKVRRDLARVLTIRDEKARSQ' A
#
# COMPACT_ATOMS: atom_id res chain seq x y z
N MET A 1 7.65 -3.14 -2.72
CA MET A 1 7.51 -4.46 -2.09
C MET A 1 7.22 -5.52 -3.14
N LYS A 2 7.86 -6.66 -3.00
CA LYS A 2 7.60 -7.79 -3.89
C LYS A 2 6.44 -8.61 -3.35
N THR A 3 5.61 -9.14 -4.24
CA THR A 3 4.47 -9.98 -3.86
C THR A 3 4.89 -11.17 -3.01
N LYS A 4 6.05 -11.74 -3.32
CA LYS A 4 6.61 -12.85 -2.57
C LYS A 4 6.80 -12.52 -1.09
N ASP A 5 7.32 -11.33 -0.81
CA ASP A 5 7.56 -10.89 0.55
C ASP A 5 6.23 -10.69 1.31
N LEU A 6 5.23 -10.15 0.61
CA LEU A 6 3.91 -9.94 1.20
C LEU A 6 3.22 -11.25 1.58
N ARG A 7 3.46 -12.31 0.82
CA ARG A 7 2.83 -13.62 1.09
C ARG A 7 3.36 -14.30 2.34
N THR A 8 4.51 -13.85 2.86
CA THR A 8 5.06 -14.40 4.09
C THR A 8 4.46 -13.74 5.33
N LEU A 9 3.74 -12.65 5.17
CA LEU A 9 3.16 -11.90 6.28
C LEU A 9 1.81 -12.49 6.69
N SER A 10 1.50 -12.38 7.99
CA SER A 10 0.18 -12.75 8.50
C SER A 10 -0.87 -11.71 8.08
N ILE A 11 -2.15 -12.06 8.23
CA ILE A 11 -3.24 -11.14 7.91
C ILE A 11 -3.13 -9.86 8.75
N GLY A 12 -2.82 -9.99 10.04
CA GLY A 12 -2.64 -8.83 10.91
C GLY A 12 -1.51 -7.92 10.46
N GLU A 13 -0.40 -8.51 10.02
CA GLU A 13 0.72 -7.75 9.50
C GLU A 13 0.38 -7.06 8.18
N LEU A 14 -0.40 -7.72 7.32
CA LEU A 14 -0.86 -7.14 6.07
C LEU A 14 -1.82 -5.96 6.32
N GLU A 15 -2.70 -6.08 7.30
CA GLU A 15 -3.61 -4.99 7.66
C GLU A 15 -2.85 -3.79 8.19
N LYS A 16 -1.80 -4.02 8.98
CA LYS A 16 -0.95 -2.93 9.46
C LYS A 16 -0.25 -2.26 8.29
N ARG A 17 0.28 -3.04 7.36
CA ARG A 17 0.94 -2.51 6.17
C ARG A 17 -0.03 -1.69 5.32
N GLU A 18 -1.27 -2.17 5.19
CA GLU A 18 -2.33 -1.45 4.49
C GLU A 18 -2.57 -0.07 5.14
N SER A 19 -2.70 -0.04 6.45
CA SER A 19 -2.93 1.20 7.18
C SER A 19 -1.78 2.19 6.96
N ASP A 20 -0.55 1.72 7.06
CA ASP A 20 0.63 2.55 6.85
C ASP A 20 0.68 3.12 5.43
N LEU A 21 0.37 2.29 4.43
CA LEU A 21 0.36 2.73 3.04
C LEU A 21 -0.77 3.71 2.75
N ARG A 22 -1.93 3.54 3.38
CA ARG A 22 -3.04 4.49 3.22
C ARG A 22 -2.68 5.85 3.80
N ALA A 23 -2.01 5.86 4.95
CA ALA A 23 -1.56 7.12 5.56
C ALA A 23 -0.53 7.81 4.68
N GLU A 24 0.42 7.04 4.14
CA GLU A 24 1.43 7.58 3.22
C GLU A 24 0.79 8.13 1.95
N LEU A 25 -0.18 7.40 1.39
CA LEU A 25 -0.89 7.83 0.19
C LEU A 25 -1.64 9.14 0.44
N PHE A 26 -2.30 9.27 1.58
CA PHE A 26 -3.01 10.49 1.94
C PHE A 26 -2.04 11.67 2.02
N ASP A 27 -0.91 11.48 2.68
CA ASP A 27 0.11 12.53 2.82
C ASP A 27 0.64 12.96 1.44
N LEU A 28 0.93 12.00 0.58
CA LEU A 28 1.41 12.29 -0.78
C LEU A 28 0.36 13.01 -1.62
N LYS A 29 -0.91 12.65 -1.48
CA LYS A 29 -2.00 13.32 -2.20
C LYS A 29 -2.13 14.78 -1.76
N VAL A 30 -2.03 15.03 -0.46
CA VAL A 30 -2.10 16.41 0.07
C VAL A 30 -0.94 17.23 -0.48
N ARG A 31 0.27 16.69 -0.46
CA ARG A 31 1.45 17.37 -0.99
C ARG A 31 1.33 17.65 -2.48
N HIS A 32 0.80 16.68 -3.22
CA HIS A 32 0.61 16.83 -4.67
C HIS A 32 -0.38 17.95 -4.98
N ASN A 33 -1.50 17.99 -4.23
CA ASN A 33 -2.53 19.00 -4.43
C ASN A 33 -2.06 20.41 -4.07
N THR A 34 -1.12 20.54 -3.15
CA THR A 34 -0.57 21.83 -2.75
C THR A 34 0.60 22.27 -3.64
N GLY A 35 0.99 21.43 -4.60
CA GLY A 35 2.09 21.74 -5.51
C GLY A 35 3.48 21.56 -4.93
N VAL A 36 3.56 21.01 -3.70
CA VAL A 36 4.85 20.78 -3.04
C VAL A 36 5.56 19.57 -3.64
N LEU A 37 4.80 18.56 -4.08
CA LEU A 37 5.35 17.34 -4.64
C LEU A 37 5.33 17.41 -6.17
N GLU A 38 6.50 17.45 -6.78
CA GLU A 38 6.64 17.55 -8.23
C GLU A 38 6.54 16.21 -8.94
N LYS A 39 6.92 15.11 -8.25
CA LYS A 39 6.95 13.78 -8.86
C LYS A 39 5.70 12.99 -8.52
N THR A 40 4.99 12.53 -9.54
CA THR A 40 3.82 11.68 -9.37
C THR A 40 4.19 10.20 -9.23
N SER A 41 5.45 9.84 -9.52
CA SER A 41 5.92 8.46 -9.47
C SER A 41 5.80 7.85 -8.07
N ASP A 42 6.06 8.63 -7.02
CA ASP A 42 5.95 8.15 -5.64
C ASP A 42 4.49 7.83 -5.30
N LEU A 43 3.56 8.65 -5.76
CA LEU A 43 2.14 8.42 -5.55
C LEU A 43 1.70 7.13 -6.23
N GLN A 44 2.13 6.91 -7.47
CA GLN A 44 1.82 5.70 -8.21
C GLN A 44 2.42 4.46 -7.55
N LYS A 45 3.63 4.57 -7.04
CA LYS A 45 4.31 3.48 -6.36
C LYS A 45 3.54 3.05 -5.11
N VAL A 46 3.12 4.01 -4.29
CA VAL A 46 2.38 3.72 -3.07
C VAL A 46 1.02 3.09 -3.42
N ARG A 47 0.33 3.60 -4.43
CA ARG A 47 -0.94 3.02 -4.88
C ARG A 47 -0.76 1.57 -5.31
N ARG A 48 0.32 1.29 -6.05
CA ARG A 48 0.62 -0.06 -6.52
C ARG A 48 0.90 -1.00 -5.35
N ASP A 49 1.71 -0.54 -4.40
CA ASP A 49 2.03 -1.34 -3.21
C ASP A 49 0.78 -1.63 -2.39
N LEU A 50 -0.09 -0.62 -2.23
CA LEU A 50 -1.35 -0.79 -1.50
C LEU A 50 -2.24 -1.83 -2.20
N ALA A 51 -2.35 -1.77 -3.53
CA ALA A 51 -3.13 -2.73 -4.28
C ALA A 51 -2.62 -4.15 -4.10
N ARG A 52 -1.30 -4.33 -4.07
CA ARG A 52 -0.67 -5.64 -3.85
C ARG A 52 -1.00 -6.16 -2.45
N VAL A 53 -0.88 -5.31 -1.44
CA VAL A 53 -1.18 -5.70 -0.05
C VAL A 53 -2.63 -6.13 0.07
N LEU A 54 -3.55 -5.37 -0.51
CA LEU A 54 -4.98 -5.70 -0.47
C LEU A 54 -5.27 -7.03 -1.17
N THR A 55 -4.65 -7.27 -2.31
CA THR A 55 -4.82 -8.52 -3.06
C THR A 55 -4.34 -9.72 -2.25
N ILE A 56 -3.16 -9.63 -1.65
CA ILE A 56 -2.60 -10.73 -0.86
C ILE A 56 -3.42 -10.95 0.40
N ARG A 57 -3.88 -9.89 1.05
CA ARG A 57 -4.75 -10.01 2.21
C ARG A 57 -6.04 -10.76 1.87
N ASP A 58 -6.66 -10.41 0.74
CA ASP A 58 -7.88 -11.05 0.29
C ASP A 58 -7.65 -12.53 -0.04
N GLU A 59 -6.53 -12.84 -0.69
CA GLU A 59 -6.17 -14.23 -0.98
C GLU A 59 -6.03 -15.05 0.30
N LYS A 60 -5.36 -14.51 1.31
CA LYS A 60 -5.19 -15.19 2.58
C LYS A 60 -6.50 -15.35 3.32
N ALA A 61 -7.37 -14.37 3.28
CA ALA A 61 -8.68 -14.45 3.92
C ALA A 61 -9.55 -15.52 3.27
N ARG A 62 -9.44 -15.69 1.94
CA ARG A 62 -10.20 -16.73 1.24
C ARG A 62 -9.70 -18.13 1.52
N SER A 63 -8.41 -18.29 1.74
CA SER A 63 -7.81 -19.60 1.98
C SER A 63 -7.94 -20.05 3.44
N GLN A 64 -8.48 -19.23 4.28
CA GLN A 64 -8.80 -19.58 5.67
C GLN A 64 -10.32 -19.82 5.82
#